data_36a78b0d9ca902ee447529ca5fedffc4
#
_entry.id   36a78b0d9ca902ee447529ca5fedffc4
#
_cell.length_a   1.000
_cell.length_b   1.000
_cell.length_c   1.000
_cell.angle_alpha   90.00
_cell.angle_beta   90.00
_cell.angle_gamma   90.00
#
_symmetry.space_group_name_H-M   'P 1'
#
loop_
_entity.id
_entity.type
_entity.pdbx_description
1 polymer ?
#
loop_
_entity_poly.entity_id
_entity_poly.type
_entity_poly.pdbx_seq_one_letter_code
_entity_poly.pdbx_strand_id
1 'polypeptide(L)'
;SGDLFPCHQFVGDDKFKLGNIYDGVTNPEILEQFKLCNVYSHKECKDCFAKLYCSGGCAANAYHTTGSVNGVYEFGCELHRKRIECAIMLKVAEAEEGLKVEY
;
A
#
# COMPACT_ATOMS: atom_id res chain seq x y z
N SER A 1 -2.57 -7.69 24.97
CA SER A 1 -1.66 -8.86 24.93
C SER A 1 -0.22 -8.49 24.59
N GLY A 2 0.00 -7.38 23.90
CA GLY A 2 1.32 -6.94 23.47
C GLY A 2 1.84 -7.65 22.23
N ASP A 3 1.03 -8.38 21.52
CA ASP A 3 1.40 -9.03 20.26
C ASP A 3 1.59 -7.99 19.16
N LEU A 4 2.60 -8.21 18.32
CA LEU A 4 2.98 -7.32 17.23
C LEU A 4 2.49 -7.88 15.89
N PHE A 5 1.83 -7.02 15.12
CA PHE A 5 1.36 -7.33 13.76
C PHE A 5 1.83 -6.25 12.78
N PRO A 6 2.01 -6.57 11.49
CA PRO A 6 2.49 -5.59 10.51
C PRO A 6 1.52 -4.42 10.28
N CYS A 7 0.23 -4.68 10.42
CA CYS A 7 -0.83 -3.72 10.15
C CYS A 7 -2.06 -4.12 10.96
N HIS A 8 -2.89 -3.15 11.31
CA HIS A 8 -4.12 -3.40 12.08
C HIS A 8 -5.08 -4.39 11.41
N GLN A 9 -5.03 -4.51 10.08
CA GLN A 9 -5.88 -5.44 9.35
C GLN A 9 -5.49 -6.91 9.51
N PHE A 10 -4.29 -7.17 10.03
CA PHE A 10 -3.82 -8.53 10.29
C PHE A 10 -3.88 -8.91 11.76
N VAL A 11 -4.37 -8.02 12.63
CA VAL A 11 -4.50 -8.30 14.06
C VAL A 11 -5.43 -9.49 14.27
N GLY A 12 -4.96 -10.47 15.05
CA GLY A 12 -5.71 -11.69 15.32
C GLY A 12 -5.42 -12.84 14.35
N ASP A 13 -4.70 -12.60 13.27
CA ASP A 13 -4.26 -13.65 12.36
C ASP A 13 -2.85 -14.10 12.74
N ASP A 14 -2.75 -15.27 13.36
CA ASP A 14 -1.47 -15.80 13.85
C ASP A 14 -0.42 -16.00 12.76
N LYS A 15 -0.83 -16.16 11.52
CA LYS A 15 0.08 -16.25 10.38
C LYS A 15 0.91 -14.99 10.19
N PHE A 16 0.39 -13.85 10.63
CA PHE A 16 1.04 -12.54 10.48
C PHE A 16 1.58 -11.97 11.79
N LYS A 17 1.57 -12.75 12.86
CA LYS A 17 2.15 -12.32 14.12
C LYS A 17 3.67 -12.16 13.98
N LEU A 18 4.16 -10.94 14.19
CA LEU A 18 5.60 -10.63 14.11
C LEU A 18 6.35 -11.03 15.38
N GLY A 19 5.68 -10.95 16.52
CA GLY A 19 6.30 -11.20 17.82
C GLY A 19 5.49 -10.60 18.93
N ASN A 20 6.18 -10.13 19.97
CA ASN A 20 5.57 -9.57 21.17
C ASN A 20 6.45 -8.44 21.72
N ILE A 21 5.86 -7.48 22.39
CA ILE A 21 6.60 -6.34 22.96
C ILE A 21 7.68 -6.76 23.99
N TYR A 22 7.53 -7.92 24.60
CA TYR A 22 8.49 -8.44 25.58
C TYR A 22 9.64 -9.21 24.93
N ASP A 23 9.36 -9.92 23.83
CA ASP A 23 10.31 -10.80 23.16
C ASP A 23 10.90 -10.19 21.87
N GLY A 24 10.32 -9.09 21.41
CA GLY A 24 10.68 -8.48 20.14
C GLY A 24 10.13 -9.28 18.96
N VAL A 25 10.79 -9.15 17.81
CA VAL A 25 10.40 -9.86 16.57
C VAL A 25 10.87 -11.31 16.67
N THR A 26 9.92 -12.24 16.72
CA THR A 26 10.19 -13.67 16.79
C THR A 26 9.92 -14.39 15.47
N ASN A 27 9.29 -13.70 14.49
CA ASN A 27 9.02 -14.23 13.16
C ASN A 27 9.64 -13.35 12.08
N PRO A 28 10.95 -13.46 11.85
CA PRO A 28 11.65 -12.61 10.88
C PRO A 28 11.21 -12.84 9.43
N GLU A 29 10.64 -14.00 9.10
CA GLU A 29 10.15 -14.31 7.74
C GLU A 29 9.02 -13.36 7.34
N ILE A 30 8.09 -13.10 8.24
CA ILE A 30 6.99 -12.14 8.00
C ILE A 30 7.55 -10.73 7.83
N LEU A 31 8.50 -10.34 8.66
CA LEU A 31 9.15 -9.04 8.55
C LEU A 31 9.81 -8.86 7.17
N GLU A 32 10.54 -9.86 6.70
CA GLU A 32 11.19 -9.81 5.39
C GLU A 32 10.17 -9.71 4.24
N GLN A 33 9.06 -10.44 4.30
CA GLN A 33 8.00 -10.33 3.31
C GLN A 33 7.46 -8.89 3.22
N PHE A 34 7.23 -8.24 4.36
CA PHE A 34 6.72 -6.88 4.39
C PHE A 34 7.75 -5.84 3.96
N LYS A 35 9.03 -6.08 4.13
CA LYS A 35 10.10 -5.22 3.59
C LYS A 35 10.06 -5.16 2.06
N LEU A 36 9.61 -6.22 1.41
CA LEU A 36 9.46 -6.28 -0.05
C LEU A 36 8.14 -5.66 -0.55
N CYS A 37 7.24 -5.25 0.34
CA CYS A 37 5.98 -4.60 -0.03
C CYS A 37 6.21 -3.13 -0.40
N ASN A 38 6.82 -2.89 -1.56
CA ASN A 38 7.08 -1.55 -2.05
C ASN A 38 7.05 -1.51 -3.58
N VAL A 39 6.95 -0.31 -4.15
CA VAL A 39 6.79 -0.12 -5.60
C VAL A 39 7.99 -0.57 -6.42
N TYR A 40 9.16 -0.67 -5.83
CA TYR A 40 10.38 -1.09 -6.52
C TYR A 40 10.49 -2.60 -6.62
N SER A 41 9.83 -3.34 -5.73
CA SER A 41 9.82 -4.80 -5.71
C SER A 41 8.66 -5.40 -6.51
N HIS A 42 7.59 -4.65 -6.70
CA HIS A 42 6.42 -5.12 -7.45
C HIS A 42 6.61 -4.88 -8.94
N LYS A 43 6.56 -5.97 -9.72
CA LYS A 43 6.73 -5.93 -11.17
C LYS A 43 5.75 -4.99 -11.85
N GLU A 44 4.50 -5.01 -11.42
CA GLU A 44 3.42 -4.20 -11.97
C GLU A 44 3.56 -2.71 -11.64
N CYS A 45 4.29 -2.39 -10.59
CA CYS A 45 4.47 -1.01 -10.13
C CYS A 45 5.66 -0.31 -10.77
N LYS A 46 6.62 -1.07 -11.27
CA LYS A 46 7.89 -0.55 -11.77
C LYS A 46 7.73 0.56 -12.81
N ASP A 47 6.83 0.36 -13.74
CA ASP A 47 6.57 1.30 -14.84
C ASP A 47 5.25 2.07 -14.68
N CYS A 48 4.62 1.98 -13.52
CA CYS A 48 3.37 2.67 -13.25
C CYS A 48 3.62 4.15 -12.95
N PHE A 49 2.93 5.06 -13.63
CA PHE A 49 3.07 6.51 -13.40
C PHE A 49 2.63 6.93 -11.99
N ALA A 50 1.75 6.15 -11.37
CA ALA A 50 1.18 6.43 -10.05
C ALA A 50 2.04 5.92 -8.88
N LYS A 51 3.14 5.22 -9.14
CA LYS A 51 3.88 4.45 -8.13
C LYS A 51 4.31 5.27 -6.89
N LEU A 52 4.74 6.49 -7.09
CA LEU A 52 5.21 7.34 -5.99
C LEU A 52 4.07 7.92 -5.14
N TYR A 53 2.87 8.00 -5.69
CA TYR A 53 1.67 8.45 -4.99
C TYR A 53 0.92 7.30 -4.33
N CYS A 54 0.88 6.15 -4.99
CA CYS A 54 0.22 4.94 -4.51
C CYS A 54 1.03 4.19 -3.45
N SER A 55 2.35 4.21 -3.57
CA SER A 55 3.29 3.51 -2.67
C SER A 55 3.12 1.98 -2.64
N GLY A 56 2.52 1.40 -3.68
CA GLY A 56 2.36 -0.04 -3.80
C GLY A 56 1.01 -0.59 -3.33
N GLY A 57 0.14 0.25 -2.80
CA GLY A 57 -1.19 -0.14 -2.35
C GLY A 57 -1.20 -0.80 -0.97
N CYS A 58 -2.29 -1.48 -0.66
CA CYS A 58 -2.53 -2.10 0.64
C CYS A 58 -2.12 -3.58 0.64
N ALA A 59 -1.22 -3.97 1.53
CA ALA A 59 -0.77 -5.35 1.67
C ALA A 59 -1.90 -6.32 2.03
N ALA A 60 -2.86 -5.89 2.85
CA ALA A 60 -4.02 -6.72 3.21
C ALA A 60 -4.92 -6.97 2.01
N ASN A 61 -5.21 -5.95 1.20
CA ASN A 61 -5.97 -6.12 -0.03
C ASN A 61 -5.25 -7.06 -1.00
N ALA A 62 -3.94 -6.90 -1.15
CA ALA A 62 -3.14 -7.80 -1.98
C ALA A 62 -3.23 -9.25 -1.50
N TYR A 63 -3.07 -9.47 -0.20
CA TYR A 63 -3.14 -10.80 0.39
C TYR A 63 -4.52 -11.46 0.18
N HIS A 64 -5.60 -10.74 0.45
CA HIS A 64 -6.96 -11.29 0.35
C HIS A 64 -7.41 -11.53 -1.09
N THR A 65 -6.81 -10.86 -2.07
CA THR A 65 -7.16 -11.05 -3.49
C THR A 65 -6.21 -11.98 -4.24
N THR A 66 -4.94 -12.05 -3.86
CA THR A 66 -3.92 -12.83 -4.57
C THR A 66 -3.30 -13.96 -3.74
N GLY A 67 -3.51 -13.97 -2.43
CA GLY A 67 -2.87 -14.90 -1.52
C GLY A 67 -1.45 -14.52 -1.10
N SER A 68 -0.94 -13.35 -1.52
CA SER A 68 0.39 -12.86 -1.17
C SER A 68 0.36 -11.38 -0.84
N VAL A 69 1.06 -10.99 0.22
CA VAL A 69 1.24 -9.57 0.59
C VAL A 69 2.05 -8.81 -0.47
N ASN A 70 2.81 -9.53 -1.30
CA ASN A 70 3.58 -8.97 -2.41
C ASN A 70 2.85 -9.00 -3.76
N GLY A 71 1.59 -9.43 -3.77
CA GLY A 71 0.72 -9.34 -4.93
C GLY A 71 0.23 -7.91 -5.15
N VAL A 72 -0.56 -7.72 -6.19
CA VAL A 72 -1.14 -6.42 -6.54
C VAL A 72 -2.66 -6.54 -6.64
N TYR A 73 -3.35 -5.64 -5.96
CA TYR A 73 -4.80 -5.53 -6.05
C TYR A 73 -5.15 -4.62 -7.24
N GLU A 74 -5.45 -5.20 -8.39
CA GLU A 74 -5.65 -4.48 -9.66
C GLU A 74 -6.75 -3.42 -9.61
N PHE A 75 -7.85 -3.70 -8.93
CA PHE A 75 -8.91 -2.71 -8.76
C PHE A 75 -8.39 -1.45 -8.05
N GLY A 76 -7.55 -1.63 -7.03
CA GLY A 76 -6.88 -0.53 -6.34
C GLY A 76 -5.95 0.24 -7.27
N CYS A 77 -5.24 -0.45 -8.15
CA CYS A 77 -4.37 0.18 -9.16
C CYS A 77 -5.16 1.08 -10.09
N GLU A 78 -6.28 0.59 -10.62
CA GLU A 78 -7.15 1.38 -11.50
C GLU A 78 -7.72 2.59 -10.79
N LEU A 79 -8.17 2.42 -9.54
CA LEU A 79 -8.72 3.48 -8.73
C LEU A 79 -7.69 4.58 -8.45
N HIS A 80 -6.47 4.21 -8.07
CA HIS A 80 -5.40 5.17 -7.80
C HIS A 80 -4.97 5.91 -9.06
N ARG A 81 -4.83 5.23 -10.18
CA ARG A 81 -4.52 5.88 -11.46
C ARG A 81 -5.59 6.90 -11.84
N LYS A 82 -6.85 6.54 -11.69
CA LYS A 82 -7.97 7.44 -11.99
C LYS A 82 -8.00 8.66 -11.05
N ARG A 83 -7.72 8.46 -9.78
CA ARG A 83 -7.61 9.57 -8.81
C ARG A 83 -6.52 10.56 -9.20
N ILE A 84 -5.37 10.08 -9.65
CA ILE A 84 -4.26 10.95 -10.05
C ILE A 84 -4.60 11.69 -11.34
N GLU A 85 -5.21 11.03 -12.32
CA GLU A 85 -5.70 11.67 -13.53
C GLU A 85 -6.67 12.82 -13.19
N CYS A 86 -7.61 12.57 -12.29
CA CYS A 86 -8.57 13.59 -11.83
C CYS A 86 -7.88 14.74 -11.09
N ALA A 87 -6.86 14.44 -10.27
CA ALA A 87 -6.11 15.46 -9.57
C ALA A 87 -5.34 16.37 -10.54
N ILE A 88 -4.74 15.80 -11.58
CA ILE A 88 -4.07 16.57 -12.65
C ILE A 88 -5.06 17.45 -13.38
N MET A 89 -6.22 16.91 -13.75
CA MET A 89 -7.29 17.65 -14.41
C MET A 89 -7.76 18.84 -13.57
N LEU A 90 -7.94 18.62 -12.27
CA LEU A 90 -8.35 19.68 -11.34
C LEU A 90 -7.31 20.79 -11.26
N LYS A 91 -6.01 20.44 -11.18
CA LYS A 91 -4.93 21.42 -11.16
C LYS A 91 -4.85 22.25 -12.45
N VAL A 92 -5.07 21.63 -13.59
CA VAL A 92 -5.12 22.33 -14.88
C VAL A 92 -6.30 23.30 -14.91
N ALA A 93 -7.48 22.86 -14.49
CA ALA A 93 -8.68 23.70 -14.44
C ALA A 93 -8.49 24.90 -13.50
N GLU A 94 -7.92 24.67 -12.32
CA GLU A 94 -7.59 25.74 -11.36
C GLU A 94 -6.67 26.78 -12.00
N ALA A 95 -5.63 26.35 -12.71
CA ALA A 95 -4.67 27.24 -13.34
C ALA A 95 -5.31 28.06 -14.48
N GLU A 96 -6.14 27.42 -15.31
CA GLU A 96 -6.82 28.09 -16.43
C GLU A 96 -7.86 29.11 -15.96
N GLU A 97 -8.58 28.81 -14.91
CA GLU A 97 -9.65 29.69 -14.40
C GLU A 97 -9.14 30.67 -13.33
N GLY A 98 -7.88 30.57 -12.93
CA GLY A 98 -7.32 31.40 -11.87
C GLY A 98 -7.86 31.09 -10.48
N LEU A 99 -8.44 29.90 -10.30
CA LEU A 99 -9.00 29.47 -9.03
C LEU A 99 -7.90 29.04 -8.08
N LYS A 100 -8.07 29.41 -6.80
CA LYS A 100 -7.27 28.84 -5.72
C LYS A 100 -8.17 27.96 -4.88
N VAL A 101 -7.80 26.70 -4.78
CA VAL A 101 -8.47 25.75 -3.89
C VAL A 101 -7.57 25.53 -2.69
N GLU A 102 -8.11 25.73 -1.49
CA GLU A 102 -7.42 25.41 -0.25
C GLU A 102 -7.74 23.95 0.11
N TYR A 103 -6.70 23.18 0.36
CA TYR A 103 -6.81 21.77 0.72
C TYR A 103 -6.64 21.56 2.22
#